data_d662333f01b6bba6c63af311c1440a96
#
_entry.id   d662333f01b6bba6c63af311c1440a96
#
_cell.length_a   1.000
_cell.length_b   1.000
_cell.length_c   1.000
_cell.angle_alpha   90.00
_cell.angle_beta   90.00
_cell.angle_gamma   90.00
#
_symmetry.space_group_name_H-M   'P 1'
#
loop_
_entity.id
_entity.type
_entity.pdbx_description
1 polymer ?
#
loop_
_entity_poly.entity_id
_entity_poly.type
_entity_poly.pdbx_seq_one_letter_code
_entity_poly.pdbx_strand_id
1 'polypeptide(L)'
;MSEGFAPHPGEASIRPARPEDVGPVLSLMRGLAEYEHLTHLFKAREEDLFDALFGARPAAECLVAEVDSGVVGYALFFHNYSTFLGRRGLYLEDLYVRPDHRGRGLGKRMLKEMPFTAHLFF
;
A
#
# COMPACT_ATOMS: atom_id res chain seq x y z
N MET A 1 -23.26 -7.14 10.86
CA MET A 1 -23.45 -6.56 9.64
C MET A 1 -23.10 -5.08 9.65
N SER A 2 -22.23 -4.72 8.85
CA SER A 2 -21.72 -3.36 8.88
C SER A 2 -22.23 -2.54 7.70
N GLU A 3 -23.26 -3.04 7.06
CA GLU A 3 -23.82 -2.27 5.99
C GLU A 3 -24.27 -0.93 6.51
N GLY A 4 -24.21 0.03 5.73
CA GLY A 4 -24.50 1.37 6.12
C GLY A 4 -23.32 2.15 6.64
N PHE A 5 -22.18 1.53 6.80
CA PHE A 5 -20.99 2.25 7.26
C PHE A 5 -20.13 2.69 6.09
N ALA A 6 -20.75 3.33 5.11
CA ALA A 6 -19.98 3.99 4.08
C ALA A 6 -19.25 5.19 4.70
N PRO A 7 -18.02 5.48 4.30
CA PRO A 7 -17.34 6.67 4.77
C PRO A 7 -18.10 7.92 4.40
N HIS A 8 -18.08 8.93 5.26
CA HIS A 8 -18.62 10.23 4.93
C HIS A 8 -17.80 10.87 3.81
N PRO A 9 -18.38 11.79 3.03
CA PRO A 9 -17.59 12.50 2.01
C PRO A 9 -16.30 13.06 2.59
N GLY A 10 -15.18 12.81 1.91
CA GLY A 10 -13.87 13.24 2.36
C GLY A 10 -13.23 12.34 3.39
N GLU A 11 -13.94 11.34 3.91
CA GLU A 11 -13.39 10.40 4.88
C GLU A 11 -12.75 9.22 4.16
N ALA A 12 -11.60 8.79 4.66
CA ALA A 12 -10.86 7.72 4.03
C ALA A 12 -11.24 6.35 4.57
N SER A 13 -11.26 5.36 3.69
CA SER A 13 -11.32 3.96 4.07
C SER A 13 -9.98 3.31 3.72
N ILE A 14 -9.56 2.36 4.55
CA ILE A 14 -8.36 1.57 4.31
C ILE A 14 -8.80 0.16 3.97
N ARG A 15 -8.31 -0.36 2.87
CA ARG A 15 -8.69 -1.70 2.41
C ARG A 15 -7.58 -2.36 1.63
N PRO A 16 -7.60 -3.69 1.47
CA PRO A 16 -6.67 -4.35 0.57
C PRO A 16 -6.87 -3.88 -0.86
N ALA A 17 -5.77 -3.80 -1.60
CA ALA A 17 -5.82 -3.44 -3.02
C ALA A 17 -6.56 -4.52 -3.81
N ARG A 18 -7.23 -4.09 -4.87
CA ARG A 18 -7.94 -4.95 -5.82
C ARG A 18 -7.27 -4.82 -7.17
N PRO A 19 -7.53 -5.75 -8.10
CA PRO A 19 -6.93 -5.65 -9.45
C PRO A 19 -7.14 -4.29 -10.12
N GLU A 20 -8.30 -3.67 -9.93
CA GLU A 20 -8.59 -2.37 -10.53
C GLU A 20 -7.79 -1.22 -9.92
N ASP A 21 -7.12 -1.46 -8.78
CA ASP A 21 -6.29 -0.44 -8.13
C ASP A 21 -4.87 -0.40 -8.68
N VAL A 22 -4.49 -1.34 -9.53
CA VAL A 22 -3.10 -1.43 -10.00
C VAL A 22 -2.66 -0.15 -10.70
N GLY A 23 -3.48 0.38 -11.60
CA GLY A 23 -3.17 1.63 -12.30
C GLY A 23 -3.02 2.80 -11.33
N PRO A 24 -4.04 3.06 -10.48
CA PRO A 24 -3.93 4.12 -9.48
C PRO A 24 -2.74 3.98 -8.54
N VAL A 25 -2.44 2.77 -8.05
CA VAL A 25 -1.31 2.56 -7.16
C VAL A 25 0.00 2.82 -7.90
N LEU A 26 0.12 2.33 -9.15
CA LEU A 26 1.33 2.59 -9.93
C LEU A 26 1.56 4.08 -10.14
N SER A 27 0.48 4.84 -10.34
CA SER A 27 0.56 6.28 -10.46
C SER A 27 1.10 6.91 -9.17
N LEU A 28 0.66 6.42 -8.02
CA LEU A 28 1.17 6.89 -6.73
C LEU A 28 2.64 6.50 -6.53
N MET A 29 3.04 5.33 -6.98
CA MET A 29 4.44 4.90 -6.92
C MET A 29 5.31 5.85 -7.74
N ARG A 30 4.83 6.25 -8.90
CA ARG A 30 5.55 7.24 -9.72
C ARG A 30 5.64 8.58 -9.00
N GLY A 31 4.57 8.98 -8.29
CA GLY A 31 4.59 10.18 -7.46
C GLY A 31 5.63 10.11 -6.35
N LEU A 32 5.77 8.94 -5.72
CA LEU A 32 6.81 8.73 -4.71
C LEU A 32 8.20 8.84 -5.32
N ALA A 33 8.40 8.23 -6.49
CA ALA A 33 9.69 8.33 -7.19
C ALA A 33 10.03 9.77 -7.54
N GLU A 34 9.04 10.56 -7.95
CA GLU A 34 9.24 11.98 -8.23
C GLU A 34 9.64 12.74 -6.97
N TYR A 35 8.97 12.46 -5.86
CA TYR A 35 9.28 13.09 -4.59
C TYR A 35 10.72 12.80 -4.14
N GLU A 36 11.18 11.58 -4.40
CA GLU A 36 12.53 11.16 -4.03
C GLU A 36 13.57 11.44 -5.11
N HIS A 37 13.17 12.08 -6.21
CA HIS A 37 14.05 12.39 -7.34
C HIS A 37 14.68 11.13 -7.96
N LEU A 38 13.91 10.03 -7.98
CA LEU A 38 14.38 8.74 -8.46
C LEU A 38 13.58 8.22 -9.66
N THR A 39 12.93 9.12 -10.41
CA THR A 39 12.11 8.71 -11.55
C THR A 39 12.91 7.95 -12.59
N HIS A 40 14.20 8.26 -12.72
CA HIS A 40 15.08 7.56 -13.67
C HIS A 40 15.29 6.09 -13.30
N LEU A 41 15.01 5.71 -12.07
CA LEU A 41 15.11 4.31 -11.61
C LEU A 41 13.78 3.59 -11.66
N PHE A 42 12.68 4.31 -11.91
CA PHE A 42 11.34 3.72 -11.87
C PHE A 42 11.07 2.99 -13.18
N LYS A 43 11.06 1.65 -13.12
CA LYS A 43 10.89 0.79 -14.29
C LYS A 43 9.62 -0.05 -14.26
N ALA A 44 8.89 -0.05 -13.14
CA ALA A 44 7.74 -0.91 -12.97
C ALA A 44 6.60 -0.52 -13.92
N ARG A 45 5.92 -1.52 -14.44
CA ARG A 45 4.75 -1.36 -15.32
C ARG A 45 3.54 -1.96 -14.64
N GLU A 46 2.35 -1.70 -15.18
CA GLU A 46 1.12 -2.24 -14.61
C GLU A 46 1.15 -3.76 -14.53
N GLU A 47 1.64 -4.43 -15.57
CA GLU A 47 1.70 -5.89 -15.58
C GLU A 47 2.66 -6.42 -14.51
N ASP A 48 3.74 -5.70 -14.21
CA ASP A 48 4.67 -6.10 -13.15
C ASP A 48 3.99 -6.02 -11.78
N LEU A 49 3.30 -4.92 -11.53
CA LEU A 49 2.61 -4.74 -10.25
C LEU A 49 1.44 -5.71 -10.11
N PHE A 50 0.67 -5.90 -11.19
CA PHE A 50 -0.42 -6.86 -11.16
C PHE A 50 0.09 -8.26 -10.80
N ASP A 51 1.17 -8.70 -11.45
CA ASP A 51 1.74 -10.01 -11.16
C ASP A 51 2.25 -10.12 -9.73
N ALA A 52 2.89 -9.05 -9.23
CA ALA A 52 3.42 -9.03 -7.87
C ALA A 52 2.33 -9.13 -6.81
N LEU A 53 1.16 -8.56 -7.07
CA LEU A 53 0.07 -8.55 -6.07
C LEU A 53 -0.94 -9.68 -6.30
N PHE A 54 -1.22 -10.03 -7.54
CA PHE A 54 -2.33 -10.93 -7.89
C PHE A 54 -1.93 -12.11 -8.77
N GLY A 55 -0.65 -12.28 -9.06
CA GLY A 55 -0.18 -13.39 -9.87
C GLY A 55 -0.21 -14.72 -9.12
N ALA A 56 0.27 -15.76 -9.76
CA ALA A 56 0.26 -17.11 -9.20
C ALA A 56 1.13 -17.21 -7.94
N ARG A 57 2.18 -16.39 -7.85
CA ARG A 57 3.06 -16.32 -6.67
C ARG A 57 3.21 -14.86 -6.27
N PRO A 58 2.26 -14.34 -5.51
CA PRO A 58 2.36 -12.93 -5.13
C PRO A 58 3.65 -12.65 -4.36
N ALA A 59 4.33 -11.57 -4.75
CA ALA A 59 5.58 -11.14 -4.11
C ALA A 59 5.32 -10.15 -2.99
N ALA A 60 4.16 -9.49 -2.99
CA ALA A 60 3.86 -8.42 -2.05
C ALA A 60 2.36 -8.33 -1.82
N GLU A 61 2.01 -7.57 -0.79
CA GLU A 61 0.64 -7.21 -0.48
C GLU A 61 0.53 -5.69 -0.45
N CYS A 62 -0.67 -5.19 -0.67
CA CYS A 62 -0.89 -3.75 -0.75
C CYS A 62 -2.19 -3.38 -0.07
N LEU A 63 -2.13 -2.35 0.79
CA LEU A 63 -3.31 -1.67 1.29
C LEU A 63 -3.43 -0.34 0.56
N VAL A 64 -4.66 0.11 0.35
CA VAL A 64 -4.91 1.42 -0.24
C VAL A 64 -5.77 2.25 0.69
N ALA A 65 -5.54 3.56 0.64
CA ALA A 65 -6.40 4.54 1.27
C ALA A 65 -7.26 5.17 0.19
N GLU A 66 -8.57 5.09 0.36
CA GLU A 66 -9.52 5.57 -0.64
C GLU A 66 -10.37 6.69 -0.06
N VAL A 67 -10.49 7.79 -0.80
CA VAL A 67 -11.34 8.93 -0.44
C VAL A 67 -12.21 9.22 -1.66
N ASP A 68 -13.53 9.21 -1.46
CA ASP A 68 -14.51 9.53 -2.51
C ASP A 68 -14.23 8.73 -3.80
N SER A 69 -14.01 7.42 -3.65
CA SER A 69 -13.76 6.49 -4.74
C SER A 69 -12.42 6.68 -5.46
N GLY A 70 -11.53 7.52 -4.90
CA GLY A 70 -10.19 7.71 -5.44
C GLY A 70 -9.12 7.18 -4.50
N VAL A 71 -8.15 6.47 -5.04
CA VAL A 71 -7.02 5.97 -4.26
C VAL A 71 -6.01 7.11 -4.06
N VAL A 72 -5.77 7.47 -2.80
CA VAL A 72 -4.92 8.61 -2.46
C VAL A 72 -3.66 8.21 -1.70
N GLY A 73 -3.55 6.94 -1.34
CA GLY A 73 -2.37 6.44 -0.64
C GLY A 73 -2.27 4.94 -0.74
N TYR A 74 -1.08 4.41 -0.46
CA TYR A 74 -0.89 2.96 -0.46
C TYR A 74 0.21 2.59 0.52
N ALA A 75 0.16 1.35 0.99
CA ALA A 75 1.23 0.70 1.74
C ALA A 75 1.55 -0.61 1.04
N LEU A 76 2.80 -0.79 0.65
CA LEU A 76 3.27 -2.00 -0.01
C LEU A 76 4.21 -2.73 0.95
N PHE A 77 3.93 -4.00 1.19
CA PHE A 77 4.70 -4.76 2.16
C PHE A 77 4.79 -6.23 1.74
N PHE A 78 5.74 -6.93 2.33
CA PHE A 78 5.89 -8.36 2.09
C PHE A 78 6.43 -9.03 3.34
N HIS A 79 6.25 -10.35 3.40
CA HIS A 79 6.75 -11.15 4.50
C HIS A 79 8.17 -11.62 4.19
N ASN A 80 9.04 -11.47 5.16
CA ASN A 80 10.37 -12.06 5.10
C ASN A 80 10.50 -13.08 6.22
N TYR A 81 11.69 -13.60 6.45
CA TYR A 81 11.93 -14.60 7.49
C TYR A 81 13.19 -14.23 8.25
N SER A 82 13.09 -14.23 9.58
CA SER A 82 14.25 -14.00 10.44
C SER A 82 14.84 -15.32 10.88
N THR A 83 16.10 -15.57 10.50
CA THR A 83 16.78 -16.79 10.90
C THR A 83 17.09 -16.79 12.38
N PHE A 84 17.37 -15.62 12.96
CA PHE A 84 17.66 -15.54 14.40
C PHE A 84 16.43 -15.77 15.26
N LEU A 85 15.28 -15.28 14.81
CA LEU A 85 14.05 -15.40 15.59
C LEU A 85 13.25 -16.64 15.23
N GLY A 86 13.58 -17.27 14.10
CA GLY A 86 12.85 -18.44 13.64
C GLY A 86 11.40 -18.14 13.28
N ARG A 87 11.12 -16.93 12.83
CA ARG A 87 9.75 -16.53 12.53
C ARG A 87 9.69 -15.57 11.37
N ARG A 88 8.47 -15.46 10.81
CA ARG A 88 8.17 -14.55 9.72
C ARG A 88 8.21 -13.12 10.22
N GLY A 89 8.77 -12.23 9.40
CA GLY A 89 8.73 -10.80 9.61
C GLY A 89 7.84 -10.13 8.58
N LEU A 90 7.61 -8.85 8.79
CA LEU A 90 6.87 -8.02 7.85
C LEU A 90 7.75 -6.84 7.47
N TYR A 91 8.00 -6.68 6.16
CA TYR A 91 8.82 -5.60 5.65
C TYR A 91 7.95 -4.61 4.90
N LEU A 92 7.99 -3.36 5.35
CA LEU A 92 7.27 -2.28 4.67
C LEU A 92 8.18 -1.68 3.61
N GLU A 93 7.82 -1.90 2.34
CA GLU A 93 8.60 -1.38 1.22
C GLU A 93 8.30 0.10 0.99
N ASP A 94 7.01 0.43 0.87
CA ASP A 94 6.56 1.79 0.60
C ASP A 94 5.37 2.15 1.47
N LEU A 95 5.36 3.39 1.93
CA LEU A 95 4.19 4.01 2.54
C LEU A 95 4.09 5.42 1.97
N TYR A 96 3.03 5.68 1.21
CA TYR A 96 2.90 6.95 0.51
C TYR A 96 1.46 7.44 0.55
N VAL A 97 1.30 8.73 0.79
CA VAL A 97 0.02 9.42 0.73
C VAL A 97 0.22 10.65 -0.14
N ARG A 98 -0.71 10.90 -1.05
CA ARG A 98 -0.64 12.09 -1.90
C ARG A 98 -0.48 13.34 -1.02
N PRO A 99 0.34 14.31 -1.45
CA PRO A 99 0.60 15.49 -0.63
C PRO A 99 -0.66 16.23 -0.19
N ASP A 100 -1.68 16.30 -1.05
CA ASP A 100 -2.91 17.02 -0.75
C ASP A 100 -3.81 16.27 0.25
N HIS A 101 -3.46 15.05 0.61
CA HIS A 101 -4.20 14.25 1.60
C HIS A 101 -3.37 13.94 2.85
N ARG A 102 -2.21 14.54 2.99
CA ARG A 102 -1.37 14.34 4.16
C ARG A 102 -1.90 15.14 5.36
N GLY A 103 -1.43 14.77 6.56
CA GLY A 103 -1.86 15.43 7.78
C GLY A 103 -3.19 14.96 8.32
N ARG A 104 -3.74 13.88 7.77
CA ARG A 104 -5.01 13.30 8.22
C ARG A 104 -4.83 11.94 8.88
N GLY A 105 -3.59 11.53 9.12
CA GLY A 105 -3.30 10.25 9.77
C GLY A 105 -3.49 9.03 8.90
N LEU A 106 -3.55 9.17 7.57
CA LEU A 106 -3.81 8.03 6.68
C LEU A 106 -2.68 7.01 6.69
N GLY A 107 -1.43 7.47 6.69
CA GLY A 107 -0.29 6.57 6.77
C GLY A 107 -0.33 5.74 8.05
N LYS A 108 -0.61 6.38 9.16
CA LYS A 108 -0.71 5.71 10.45
C LYS A 108 -1.84 4.70 10.47
N ARG A 109 -2.99 5.04 9.86
CA ARG A 109 -4.12 4.13 9.77
C ARG A 109 -3.77 2.91 8.93
N MET A 110 -3.05 3.10 7.80
CA MET A 110 -2.61 1.98 6.98
C MET A 110 -1.68 1.06 7.75
N LEU A 111 -0.74 1.62 8.52
CA LEU A 111 0.15 0.82 9.35
C LEU A 111 -0.62 -0.01 10.36
N LYS A 112 -1.68 0.55 10.95
CA LYS A 112 -2.50 -0.18 11.92
C LYS A 112 -3.28 -1.33 11.29
N GLU A 113 -3.61 -1.23 10.01
CA GLU A 113 -4.37 -2.26 9.31
C GLU A 113 -3.48 -3.37 8.75
N MET A 114 -2.16 -3.21 8.81
CA MET A 114 -1.25 -4.25 8.35
C MET A 114 -1.28 -5.45 9.30
N PRO A 115 -1.10 -6.67 8.78
CA PRO A 115 -1.10 -7.86 9.64
C PRO A 115 0.14 -7.89 10.52
N PHE A 116 -0.05 -7.82 11.83
CA PHE A 116 1.05 -7.85 12.80
C PHE A 116 1.20 -9.23 13.40
N THR A 117 1.57 -10.20 12.60
CA THR A 117 1.84 -11.54 13.09
C THR A 117 3.32 -11.75 13.38
N ALA A 118 4.14 -10.72 13.14
CA ALA A 118 5.60 -10.84 13.21
C ALA A 118 6.21 -9.47 13.43
N HIS A 119 7.54 -9.42 13.44
CA HIS A 119 8.25 -8.16 13.57
C HIS A 119 8.11 -7.32 12.30
N LEU A 120 7.97 -6.01 12.49
CA LEU A 120 7.90 -5.07 11.38
C LEU A 120 9.30 -4.53 11.08
N PHE A 121 9.71 -4.61 9.82
CA PHE A 121 10.97 -4.06 9.34
C PHE A 121 10.70 -2.95 8.34
N PHE A 122 11.58 -1.97 8.34
CA PHE A 122 11.51 -0.86 7.40
C PHE A 122 12.78 -0.80 6.55
#